data_ccee884457a66c3a73251e8e691917a2
#
_entry.id   ccee884457a66c3a73251e8e691917a2
#
_cell.length_a   1.000
_cell.length_b   1.000
_cell.length_c   1.000
_cell.angle_alpha   90.00
_cell.angle_beta   90.00
_cell.angle_gamma   90.00
#
_symmetry.space_group_name_H-M   'P 1'
#
loop_
_entity.id
_entity.type
_entity.pdbx_description
1 polymer ?
#
loop_
_entity_poly.entity_id
_entity_poly.type
_entity_poly.pdbx_seq_one_letter_code
_entity_poly.pdbx_strand_id
1 'polypeptide(L)'
;PVHYEVYVRKTAPSPWTLLMATEDRANATDTAEDVLRDKRAVAVRVTKETLDPETMAFNSVTVLTRGMPEGPKKRLVDADRQASNCLGPQDLYAPLARDLIGRVLEDWLMRNNATAWELLHRPDLVERLEASGVEVQHAIQKVAIPESQATGQATHELIRHYQKLSEQAMERVVTAGRRRVFANLADHPLAEVAQKLAGTPDRAFVMGGVLCVALAAGKGARSRLGLAMDLADIAPKDGPARALILVALEQFLCELLAVRTSLSDVLGPSLDQGASLAAVVRMVAPREIEALIARDPRFALLMPTVEGPAARLAEHLAVGEFPLLANSLA
;
A
#
# COMPACT_ATOMS: atom_id res chain seq x y z
N PRO A 1 -14.41 -15.54 34.05
CA PRO A 1 -15.58 -14.67 34.17
C PRO A 1 -16.11 -14.33 32.78
N VAL A 2 -17.43 -14.24 32.66
CA VAL A 2 -18.17 -13.87 31.46
C VAL A 2 -18.95 -12.62 31.79
N HIS A 3 -18.89 -11.59 30.92
CA HIS A 3 -19.76 -10.42 31.00
C HIS A 3 -20.25 -10.00 29.62
N TYR A 4 -21.28 -9.15 29.59
CA TYR A 4 -21.87 -8.62 28.37
C TYR A 4 -21.68 -7.12 28.33
N GLU A 5 -21.23 -6.61 27.19
CA GLU A 5 -21.04 -5.19 26.95
C GLU A 5 -22.06 -4.68 25.94
N VAL A 6 -22.72 -3.58 26.27
CA VAL A 6 -23.69 -2.91 25.42
C VAL A 6 -23.03 -1.71 24.78
N TYR A 7 -22.93 -1.71 23.47
CA TYR A 7 -22.40 -0.61 22.69
C TYR A 7 -23.54 0.11 21.95
N VAL A 8 -23.42 1.41 21.85
CA VAL A 8 -24.37 2.27 21.14
C VAL A 8 -23.68 3.08 20.07
N ARG A 9 -24.41 3.38 19.00
CA ARG A 9 -24.01 4.29 17.93
C ARG A 9 -25.06 5.38 17.83
N LYS A 10 -24.69 6.62 18.14
CA LYS A 10 -25.63 7.75 18.19
C LYS A 10 -26.06 8.23 16.81
N THR A 11 -25.14 8.21 15.83
CA THR A 11 -25.40 8.56 14.41
C THR A 11 -24.70 7.55 13.52
N ALA A 12 -25.10 7.42 12.24
CA ALA A 12 -24.51 6.46 11.30
C ALA A 12 -22.97 6.56 11.17
N PRO A 13 -22.34 7.73 11.09
CA PRO A 13 -20.89 7.86 11.02
C PRO A 13 -20.18 7.77 12.37
N SER A 14 -20.89 7.76 13.51
CA SER A 14 -20.25 7.74 14.83
C SER A 14 -19.61 6.39 15.14
N PRO A 15 -18.49 6.35 15.88
CA PRO A 15 -17.93 5.11 16.39
C PRO A 15 -18.88 4.45 17.41
N TRP A 16 -18.66 3.17 17.65
CA TRP A 16 -19.31 2.46 18.74
C TRP A 16 -18.79 2.96 20.09
N THR A 17 -19.70 3.30 21.00
CA THR A 17 -19.38 3.76 22.35
C THR A 17 -19.96 2.77 23.35
N LEU A 18 -19.16 2.32 24.30
CA LEU A 18 -19.62 1.47 25.39
C LEU A 18 -20.64 2.24 26.24
N LEU A 19 -21.82 1.68 26.44
CA LEU A 19 -22.87 2.24 27.27
C LEU A 19 -22.83 1.62 28.67
N MET A 20 -22.72 0.29 28.75
CA MET A 20 -22.66 -0.46 30.02
C MET A 20 -22.04 -1.84 29.84
N ALA A 21 -21.57 -2.41 30.94
CA ALA A 21 -21.19 -3.80 31.04
C ALA A 21 -21.97 -4.45 32.19
N THR A 22 -22.39 -5.71 32.03
CA THR A 22 -23.16 -6.48 33.00
C THR A 22 -22.88 -7.97 32.85
N GLU A 23 -23.03 -8.73 33.94
CA GLU A 23 -22.94 -10.21 33.89
C GLU A 23 -24.23 -10.85 33.42
N ASP A 24 -25.34 -10.10 33.43
CA ASP A 24 -26.66 -10.58 33.03
C ASP A 24 -26.95 -10.29 31.56
N ARG A 25 -27.11 -11.38 30.77
CA ARG A 25 -27.43 -11.30 29.36
C ARG A 25 -28.78 -10.64 29.08
N ALA A 26 -29.80 -10.94 29.90
CA ALA A 26 -31.15 -10.39 29.72
C ALA A 26 -31.12 -8.87 29.92
N ASN A 27 -30.49 -8.41 31.00
CA ASN A 27 -30.31 -6.99 31.29
C ASN A 27 -29.57 -6.26 30.16
N ALA A 28 -28.49 -6.86 29.59
CA ALA A 28 -27.78 -6.30 28.48
C ALA A 28 -28.67 -6.15 27.22
N THR A 29 -29.48 -7.18 26.95
CA THR A 29 -30.36 -7.20 25.77
C THR A 29 -31.50 -6.19 25.91
N ASP A 30 -32.16 -6.17 27.10
CA ASP A 30 -33.28 -5.27 27.40
C ASP A 30 -32.80 -3.79 27.33
N THR A 31 -31.64 -3.49 27.90
CA THR A 31 -31.04 -2.15 27.83
C THR A 31 -30.78 -1.73 26.39
N ALA A 32 -30.24 -2.64 25.53
CA ALA A 32 -29.99 -2.35 24.12
C ALA A 32 -31.30 -2.06 23.38
N GLU A 33 -32.36 -2.81 23.62
CA GLU A 33 -33.67 -2.61 22.99
C GLU A 33 -34.36 -1.32 23.50
N ASP A 34 -34.24 -1.00 24.78
CA ASP A 34 -34.76 0.25 25.34
C ASP A 34 -34.11 1.49 24.73
N VAL A 35 -32.79 1.46 24.56
CA VAL A 35 -32.04 2.57 23.92
C VAL A 35 -32.50 2.81 22.49
N LEU A 36 -32.81 1.75 21.73
CA LEU A 36 -33.35 1.90 20.36
C LEU A 36 -34.80 2.39 20.38
N ARG A 37 -35.62 1.84 21.25
CA ARG A 37 -37.03 2.24 21.39
C ARG A 37 -37.15 3.71 21.76
N ASP A 38 -36.31 4.19 22.66
CA ASP A 38 -36.26 5.59 23.10
C ASP A 38 -35.56 6.51 22.12
N LYS A 39 -35.12 5.99 20.94
CA LYS A 39 -34.39 6.74 19.91
C LYS A 39 -33.11 7.44 20.41
N ARG A 40 -32.49 6.91 21.46
CA ARG A 40 -31.25 7.45 22.04
C ARG A 40 -30.01 7.07 21.25
N ALA A 41 -30.12 6.05 20.38
CA ALA A 41 -29.10 5.63 19.41
C ALA A 41 -29.74 5.12 18.12
N VAL A 42 -28.99 5.16 17.02
CA VAL A 42 -29.43 4.64 15.72
C VAL A 42 -29.11 3.15 15.58
N ALA A 43 -28.15 2.65 16.35
CA ALA A 43 -27.80 1.22 16.41
C ALA A 43 -27.26 0.84 17.78
N VAL A 44 -27.45 -0.42 18.14
CA VAL A 44 -26.92 -1.04 19.37
C VAL A 44 -26.26 -2.37 19.02
N ARG A 45 -25.25 -2.73 19.81
CA ARG A 45 -24.57 -4.02 19.74
C ARG A 45 -24.36 -4.54 21.17
N VAL A 46 -24.60 -5.81 21.37
CA VAL A 46 -24.26 -6.51 22.62
C VAL A 46 -23.20 -7.54 22.29
N THR A 47 -22.07 -7.50 22.98
CA THR A 47 -21.03 -8.53 22.92
C THR A 47 -20.98 -9.33 24.19
N LYS A 48 -20.59 -10.60 24.08
CA LYS A 48 -20.24 -11.48 25.18
C LYS A 48 -18.72 -11.53 25.25
N GLU A 49 -18.19 -11.10 26.38
CA GLU A 49 -16.76 -11.11 26.66
C GLU A 49 -16.46 -12.31 27.59
N THR A 50 -15.52 -13.14 27.17
CA THR A 50 -15.07 -14.31 27.94
C THR A 50 -13.56 -14.21 28.13
N LEU A 51 -13.12 -14.14 29.40
CA LEU A 51 -11.70 -14.13 29.73
C LEU A 51 -11.13 -15.52 29.51
N ASP A 52 -10.12 -15.62 28.67
CA ASP A 52 -9.28 -16.80 28.53
C ASP A 52 -8.28 -16.83 29.68
N PRO A 53 -8.31 -17.86 30.52
CA PRO A 53 -7.45 -17.94 31.71
C PRO A 53 -5.96 -18.19 31.35
N GLU A 54 -5.66 -18.73 30.18
CA GLU A 54 -4.28 -19.00 29.77
C GLU A 54 -3.61 -17.78 29.16
N THR A 55 -4.33 -17.03 28.33
CA THR A 55 -3.80 -15.85 27.62
C THR A 55 -4.10 -14.54 28.32
N MET A 56 -4.98 -14.53 29.33
CA MET A 56 -5.51 -13.33 30.00
C MET A 56 -6.14 -12.33 29.01
N ALA A 57 -6.53 -12.78 27.84
CA ALA A 57 -7.21 -11.98 26.81
C ALA A 57 -8.72 -12.21 26.84
N PHE A 58 -9.49 -11.19 26.49
CA PHE A 58 -10.94 -11.33 26.34
C PHE A 58 -11.27 -11.78 24.92
N ASN A 59 -12.04 -12.87 24.80
CA ASN A 59 -12.66 -13.31 23.56
C ASN A 59 -14.03 -12.67 23.45
N SER A 60 -14.21 -11.81 22.45
CA SER A 60 -15.44 -11.07 22.19
C SER A 60 -16.30 -11.75 21.14
N VAL A 61 -17.55 -12.04 21.47
CA VAL A 61 -18.55 -12.60 20.54
C VAL A 61 -19.78 -11.70 20.49
N THR A 62 -20.15 -11.21 19.32
CA THR A 62 -21.37 -10.42 19.16
C THR A 62 -22.61 -11.30 19.34
N VAL A 63 -23.44 -10.96 20.32
CA VAL A 63 -24.67 -11.66 20.67
C VAL A 63 -25.89 -11.04 20.00
N LEU A 64 -25.91 -9.71 19.90
CA LEU A 64 -27.02 -8.95 19.32
C LEU A 64 -26.49 -7.74 18.58
N THR A 65 -27.06 -7.46 17.40
CA THR A 65 -26.93 -6.17 16.73
C THR A 65 -28.31 -5.77 16.22
N ARG A 66 -28.77 -4.57 16.54
CA ARG A 66 -30.06 -4.00 16.15
C ARG A 66 -29.91 -2.54 15.70
N GLY A 67 -30.87 -2.04 14.95
CA GLY A 67 -30.91 -0.67 14.44
C GLY A 67 -30.36 -0.57 13.02
N MET A 68 -29.82 0.59 12.66
CA MET A 68 -29.31 0.83 11.32
C MET A 68 -28.24 -0.23 10.98
N PRO A 69 -28.39 -0.99 9.89
CA PRO A 69 -27.37 -1.95 9.51
C PRO A 69 -26.03 -1.22 9.44
N GLU A 70 -24.96 -1.88 9.87
CA GLU A 70 -23.61 -1.42 9.51
C GLU A 70 -23.69 -1.09 8.03
N GLY A 71 -23.34 0.17 7.68
CA GLY A 71 -23.33 0.59 6.28
C GLY A 71 -22.62 -0.49 5.47
N PRO A 72 -22.98 -0.76 4.24
CA PRO A 72 -22.58 -1.94 3.51
C PRO A 72 -21.11 -2.20 3.83
N LYS A 73 -20.80 -3.39 4.39
CA LYS A 73 -19.42 -3.84 4.55
C LYS A 73 -18.78 -3.46 3.22
N LYS A 74 -17.74 -2.61 3.24
CA LYS A 74 -17.09 -2.17 1.99
C LYS A 74 -16.96 -3.44 1.17
N ARG A 75 -17.84 -3.61 0.16
CA ARG A 75 -17.67 -4.68 -0.82
C ARG A 75 -16.23 -4.56 -1.23
N LEU A 76 -15.52 -5.68 -1.25
CA LEU A 76 -14.24 -5.71 -1.96
C LEU A 76 -14.48 -4.89 -3.22
N VAL A 77 -13.85 -3.72 -3.32
CA VAL A 77 -14.01 -2.82 -4.45
C VAL A 77 -13.67 -3.68 -5.66
N ASP A 78 -14.29 -3.46 -6.81
CA ASP A 78 -13.99 -4.26 -8.02
C ASP A 78 -12.48 -4.36 -8.29
N ALA A 79 -11.70 -3.35 -7.88
CA ALA A 79 -10.25 -3.35 -7.88
C ALA A 79 -9.63 -4.45 -6.98
N ASP A 80 -10.18 -4.72 -5.79
CA ASP A 80 -9.67 -5.80 -4.91
C ASP A 80 -10.01 -7.19 -5.47
N ARG A 81 -11.16 -7.32 -6.16
CA ARG A 81 -11.49 -8.54 -6.90
C ARG A 81 -10.55 -8.77 -8.08
N GLN A 82 -10.20 -7.73 -8.83
CA GLN A 82 -9.22 -7.83 -9.91
C GLN A 82 -7.82 -8.13 -9.37
N ALA A 83 -7.46 -7.57 -8.21
CA ALA A 83 -6.18 -7.82 -7.56
C ALA A 83 -6.04 -9.26 -7.06
N SER A 84 -7.14 -9.91 -6.64
CA SER A 84 -7.13 -11.30 -6.16
C SER A 84 -7.27 -12.33 -7.28
N ASN A 85 -7.68 -11.95 -8.49
CA ASN A 85 -7.79 -12.85 -9.65
C ASN A 85 -6.45 -13.18 -10.34
N CYS A 86 -5.39 -13.39 -9.55
CA CYS A 86 -4.09 -13.79 -10.08
C CYS A 86 -4.07 -15.29 -10.38
N LEU A 87 -3.74 -15.67 -11.61
CA LEU A 87 -3.65 -17.06 -12.06
C LEU A 87 -2.22 -17.58 -12.02
N GLY A 88 -1.24 -16.71 -12.22
CA GLY A 88 0.17 -17.05 -12.22
C GLY A 88 1.03 -16.02 -11.47
N PRO A 89 2.29 -16.37 -11.14
CA PRO A 89 3.18 -15.49 -10.38
C PRO A 89 3.46 -14.16 -11.07
N GLN A 90 3.37 -14.08 -12.40
CA GLN A 90 3.53 -12.85 -13.16
C GLN A 90 2.40 -11.84 -12.90
N ASP A 91 1.21 -12.30 -12.53
CA ASP A 91 0.05 -11.44 -12.27
C ASP A 91 0.23 -10.63 -10.98
N LEU A 92 1.09 -11.10 -10.05
CA LEU A 92 1.42 -10.38 -8.82
C LEU A 92 2.18 -9.07 -9.08
N TYR A 93 2.77 -8.91 -10.27
CA TYR A 93 3.46 -7.67 -10.68
C TYR A 93 2.50 -6.60 -11.21
N ALA A 94 1.22 -6.92 -11.40
CA ALA A 94 0.21 -5.95 -11.80
C ALA A 94 -0.03 -4.90 -10.68
N PRO A 95 -0.32 -3.62 -11.02
CA PRO A 95 -0.47 -2.56 -10.03
C PRO A 95 -1.48 -2.88 -8.92
N LEU A 96 -2.66 -3.42 -9.28
CA LEU A 96 -3.70 -3.77 -8.31
C LEU A 96 -3.27 -4.90 -7.36
N ALA A 97 -2.54 -5.91 -7.87
CA ALA A 97 -2.02 -6.99 -7.04
C ALA A 97 -0.94 -6.48 -6.08
N ARG A 98 -0.04 -5.59 -6.54
CA ARG A 98 0.96 -4.96 -5.69
C ARG A 98 0.35 -4.07 -4.61
N ASP A 99 -0.71 -3.32 -4.93
CA ASP A 99 -1.46 -2.55 -3.94
C ASP A 99 -2.08 -3.46 -2.86
N LEU A 100 -2.64 -4.60 -3.26
CA LEU A 100 -3.14 -5.59 -2.30
C LEU A 100 -2.00 -6.16 -1.43
N ILE A 101 -0.87 -6.55 -2.02
CA ILE A 101 0.33 -7.02 -1.30
C ILE A 101 0.80 -5.94 -0.32
N GLY A 102 0.88 -4.68 -0.76
CA GLY A 102 1.24 -3.53 0.07
C GLY A 102 0.37 -3.39 1.30
N ARG A 103 -0.95 -3.54 1.14
CA ARG A 103 -1.92 -3.45 2.25
C ARG A 103 -1.84 -4.63 3.22
N VAL A 104 -1.73 -5.86 2.72
CA VAL A 104 -1.74 -7.05 3.60
C VAL A 104 -0.43 -7.28 4.33
N LEU A 105 0.68 -6.76 3.80
CA LEU A 105 2.03 -6.82 4.37
C LEU A 105 2.52 -5.45 4.89
N GLU A 106 1.64 -4.46 5.05
CA GLU A 106 2.00 -3.07 5.39
C GLU A 106 2.99 -2.97 6.55
N ASP A 107 2.69 -3.59 7.68
CA ASP A 107 3.55 -3.56 8.88
C ASP A 107 4.94 -4.16 8.61
N TRP A 108 5.00 -5.25 7.85
CA TRP A 108 6.26 -5.90 7.52
C TRP A 108 7.09 -5.05 6.56
N LEU A 109 6.45 -4.48 5.53
CA LEU A 109 7.10 -3.61 4.55
C LEU A 109 7.64 -2.34 5.22
N MET A 110 6.87 -1.70 6.10
CA MET A 110 7.34 -0.54 6.88
C MET A 110 8.55 -0.87 7.74
N ARG A 111 8.54 -1.99 8.47
CA ARG A 111 9.68 -2.42 9.31
C ARG A 111 10.95 -2.68 8.50
N ASN A 112 10.81 -3.10 7.25
CA ASN A 112 11.93 -3.36 6.34
C ASN A 112 12.27 -2.19 5.41
N ASN A 113 11.57 -1.04 5.55
CA ASN A 113 11.71 0.14 4.68
C ASN A 113 11.65 -0.24 3.19
N ALA A 114 10.65 -1.04 2.83
CA ALA A 114 10.48 -1.61 1.50
C ALA A 114 9.06 -1.39 0.97
N THR A 115 8.92 -1.41 -0.34
CA THR A 115 7.64 -1.39 -1.05
C THR A 115 7.27 -2.80 -1.53
N ALA A 116 6.01 -3.04 -1.92
CA ALA A 116 5.58 -4.29 -2.52
C ALA A 116 6.33 -4.56 -3.85
N TRP A 117 6.58 -3.50 -4.62
CA TRP A 117 7.37 -3.60 -5.85
C TRP A 117 8.79 -4.11 -5.58
N GLU A 118 9.47 -3.59 -4.54
CA GLU A 118 10.80 -4.07 -4.16
C GLU A 118 10.78 -5.51 -3.66
N LEU A 119 9.78 -5.88 -2.86
CA LEU A 119 9.65 -7.26 -2.40
C LEU A 119 9.61 -8.25 -3.55
N LEU A 120 8.92 -7.91 -4.65
CA LEU A 120 8.81 -8.74 -5.84
C LEU A 120 10.07 -8.76 -6.73
N HIS A 121 11.13 -7.99 -6.39
CA HIS A 121 12.35 -7.90 -7.18
C HIS A 121 13.64 -8.11 -6.36
N ARG A 122 13.55 -8.19 -5.02
CA ARG A 122 14.70 -8.26 -4.12
C ARG A 122 14.79 -9.60 -3.39
N PRO A 123 15.76 -10.46 -3.76
CA PRO A 123 15.96 -11.76 -3.11
C PRO A 123 16.17 -11.67 -1.60
N ASP A 124 16.90 -10.66 -1.12
CA ASP A 124 17.16 -10.45 0.31
C ASP A 124 15.90 -10.11 1.11
N LEU A 125 14.92 -9.44 0.51
CA LEU A 125 13.62 -9.17 1.13
C LEU A 125 12.77 -10.44 1.18
N VAL A 126 12.77 -11.22 0.10
CA VAL A 126 12.05 -12.50 0.06
C VAL A 126 12.59 -13.45 1.12
N GLU A 127 13.91 -13.63 1.21
CA GLU A 127 14.54 -14.49 2.22
C GLU A 127 14.20 -14.04 3.66
N ARG A 128 14.16 -12.72 3.92
CA ARG A 128 13.72 -12.18 5.22
C ARG A 128 12.24 -12.43 5.49
N LEU A 129 11.39 -12.33 4.46
CA LEU A 129 9.96 -12.60 4.59
C LEU A 129 9.71 -14.09 4.90
N GLU A 130 10.38 -14.99 4.20
CA GLU A 130 10.33 -16.43 4.48
C GLU A 130 10.81 -16.77 5.89
N ALA A 131 11.91 -16.16 6.32
CA ALA A 131 12.45 -16.35 7.67
C ALA A 131 11.52 -15.87 8.79
N SER A 132 10.56 -14.98 8.51
CA SER A 132 9.55 -14.56 9.49
C SER A 132 8.54 -15.66 9.85
N GLY A 133 8.36 -16.64 8.98
CA GLY A 133 7.57 -17.87 9.17
C GLY A 133 6.04 -17.66 9.14
N VAL A 134 5.52 -16.53 9.59
CA VAL A 134 4.07 -16.33 9.78
C VAL A 134 3.46 -15.23 8.90
N GLU A 135 4.26 -14.26 8.45
CA GLU A 135 3.76 -13.07 7.77
C GLU A 135 3.05 -13.41 6.44
N VAL A 136 3.63 -14.31 5.65
CA VAL A 136 3.03 -14.76 4.38
C VAL A 136 1.70 -15.46 4.63
N GLN A 137 1.63 -16.34 5.66
CA GLN A 137 0.39 -17.05 5.99
C GLN A 137 -0.70 -16.09 6.45
N HIS A 138 -0.36 -15.10 7.29
CA HIS A 138 -1.31 -14.08 7.72
C HIS A 138 -1.79 -13.22 6.54
N ALA A 139 -0.89 -12.84 5.63
CA ALA A 139 -1.25 -12.10 4.43
C ALA A 139 -2.22 -12.89 3.54
N ILE A 140 -1.94 -14.18 3.31
CA ILE A 140 -2.83 -15.08 2.57
C ILE A 140 -4.20 -15.19 3.20
N GLN A 141 -4.28 -15.33 4.53
CA GLN A 141 -5.56 -15.39 5.25
C GLN A 141 -6.35 -14.09 5.16
N LYS A 142 -5.67 -12.94 5.23
CA LYS A 142 -6.29 -11.61 5.05
C LYS A 142 -6.94 -11.44 3.67
N VAL A 143 -6.46 -12.14 2.63
CA VAL A 143 -7.05 -12.14 1.29
C VAL A 143 -8.11 -13.24 1.16
N ALA A 144 -7.76 -14.48 1.47
CA ALA A 144 -8.60 -15.65 1.20
C ALA A 144 -9.91 -15.66 1.98
N ILE A 145 -9.92 -15.20 3.25
CA ILE A 145 -11.14 -15.23 4.09
C ILE A 145 -12.21 -14.26 3.56
N PRO A 146 -11.92 -12.96 3.34
CA PRO A 146 -12.91 -12.06 2.77
C PRO A 146 -13.38 -12.46 1.37
N GLU A 147 -12.49 -13.00 0.54
CA GLU A 147 -12.83 -13.46 -0.80
C GLU A 147 -13.75 -14.68 -0.77
N SER A 148 -13.47 -15.65 0.09
CA SER A 148 -14.34 -16.80 0.33
C SER A 148 -15.75 -16.36 0.72
N GLN A 149 -15.87 -15.38 1.62
CA GLN A 149 -17.16 -14.81 2.03
C GLN A 149 -17.88 -14.08 0.89
N ALA A 150 -17.14 -13.45 -0.02
CA ALA A 150 -17.71 -12.70 -1.13
C ALA A 150 -18.10 -13.57 -2.33
N THR A 151 -17.36 -14.65 -2.58
CA THR A 151 -17.52 -15.51 -3.76
C THR A 151 -18.24 -16.82 -3.48
N GLY A 152 -18.27 -17.26 -2.20
CA GLY A 152 -18.77 -18.58 -1.81
C GLY A 152 -17.79 -19.72 -2.10
N GLN A 153 -16.58 -19.43 -2.57
CA GLN A 153 -15.53 -20.44 -2.75
C GLN A 153 -15.02 -20.96 -1.40
N ALA A 154 -14.57 -22.20 -1.37
CA ALA A 154 -14.05 -22.81 -0.15
C ALA A 154 -12.76 -22.12 0.30
N THR A 155 -12.71 -21.63 1.54
CA THR A 155 -11.57 -20.87 2.08
C THR A 155 -10.25 -21.63 1.96
N HIS A 156 -10.27 -22.96 2.19
CA HIS A 156 -9.07 -23.78 2.11
C HIS A 156 -8.51 -23.92 0.67
N GLU A 157 -9.37 -23.83 -0.36
CA GLU A 157 -8.94 -23.83 -1.76
C GLU A 157 -8.26 -22.51 -2.13
N LEU A 158 -8.83 -21.39 -1.69
CA LEU A 158 -8.24 -20.07 -1.88
C LEU A 158 -6.89 -19.95 -1.15
N ILE A 159 -6.80 -20.41 0.10
CA ILE A 159 -5.53 -20.43 0.85
C ILE A 159 -4.49 -21.25 0.08
N ARG A 160 -4.82 -22.45 -0.40
CA ARG A 160 -3.89 -23.28 -1.16
C ARG A 160 -3.47 -22.62 -2.48
N HIS A 161 -4.40 -21.97 -3.15
CA HIS A 161 -4.12 -21.22 -4.39
C HIS A 161 -3.10 -20.10 -4.13
N TYR A 162 -3.34 -19.25 -3.13
CA TYR A 162 -2.45 -18.14 -2.81
C TYR A 162 -1.12 -18.58 -2.21
N GLN A 163 -1.07 -19.69 -1.47
CA GLN A 163 0.19 -20.30 -1.04
C GLN A 163 1.05 -20.69 -2.24
N LYS A 164 0.49 -21.45 -3.16
CA LYS A 164 1.21 -21.87 -4.38
C LYS A 164 1.68 -20.66 -5.20
N LEU A 165 0.83 -19.65 -5.34
CA LEU A 165 1.13 -18.43 -6.10
C LEU A 165 2.28 -17.65 -5.48
N SER A 166 2.24 -17.44 -4.15
CA SER A 166 3.30 -16.75 -3.41
C SER A 166 4.61 -17.52 -3.42
N GLU A 167 4.59 -18.85 -3.22
CA GLU A 167 5.77 -19.73 -3.32
C GLU A 167 6.44 -19.60 -4.70
N GLN A 168 5.68 -19.68 -5.78
CA GLN A 168 6.21 -19.55 -7.13
C GLN A 168 6.82 -18.17 -7.39
N ALA A 169 6.19 -17.10 -6.89
CA ALA A 169 6.71 -15.75 -7.05
C ALA A 169 8.01 -15.54 -6.24
N MET A 170 8.05 -16.01 -5.01
CA MET A 170 9.25 -15.94 -4.16
C MET A 170 10.40 -16.76 -4.75
N GLU A 171 10.14 -17.99 -5.21
CA GLU A 171 11.13 -18.85 -5.87
C GLU A 171 11.69 -18.17 -7.13
N ARG A 172 10.85 -17.51 -7.93
CA ARG A 172 11.28 -16.77 -9.12
C ARG A 172 12.31 -15.69 -8.76
N VAL A 173 12.05 -14.90 -7.72
CA VAL A 173 12.93 -13.80 -7.27
C VAL A 173 14.24 -14.36 -6.72
N VAL A 174 14.19 -15.36 -5.85
CA VAL A 174 15.38 -15.99 -5.25
C VAL A 174 16.24 -16.67 -6.33
N THR A 175 15.61 -17.39 -7.26
CA THR A 175 16.31 -18.04 -8.39
C THR A 175 17.00 -17.00 -9.29
N ALA A 176 16.33 -15.88 -9.59
CA ALA A 176 16.93 -14.80 -10.37
C ALA A 176 18.16 -14.20 -9.68
N GLY A 177 18.08 -14.00 -8.35
CA GLY A 177 19.21 -13.55 -7.55
C GLY A 177 20.38 -14.53 -7.57
N ARG A 178 20.13 -15.82 -7.30
CA ARG A 178 21.17 -16.88 -7.33
C ARG A 178 21.85 -17.01 -8.70
N ARG A 179 21.09 -16.82 -9.77
CA ARG A 179 21.60 -16.86 -11.16
C ARG A 179 22.23 -15.55 -11.60
N ARG A 180 22.25 -14.52 -10.74
CA ARG A 180 22.76 -13.16 -11.05
C ARG A 180 22.12 -12.55 -12.31
N VAL A 181 20.81 -12.74 -12.46
CA VAL A 181 20.05 -12.21 -13.61
C VAL A 181 19.99 -10.67 -13.56
N PHE A 182 20.02 -10.07 -12.39
CA PHE A 182 19.99 -8.64 -12.18
C PHE A 182 21.40 -8.05 -12.31
N ALA A 183 21.66 -7.36 -13.43
CA ALA A 183 22.94 -6.76 -13.72
C ALA A 183 23.26 -5.66 -12.66
N ASN A 184 24.53 -5.59 -12.25
CA ASN A 184 25.02 -4.51 -11.43
C ASN A 184 25.36 -3.30 -12.31
N LEU A 185 24.74 -2.15 -12.04
CA LEU A 185 24.98 -0.92 -12.81
C LEU A 185 26.37 -0.30 -12.55
N ALA A 186 27.11 -0.77 -11.55
CA ALA A 186 28.52 -0.40 -11.40
C ALA A 186 29.40 -0.99 -12.52
N ASP A 187 29.01 -2.15 -13.07
CA ASP A 187 29.77 -2.89 -14.07
C ASP A 187 29.19 -2.70 -15.50
N HIS A 188 27.92 -2.31 -15.60
CA HIS A 188 27.19 -2.24 -16.85
C HIS A 188 26.38 -0.94 -16.96
N PRO A 189 26.55 -0.11 -18.01
CA PRO A 189 25.74 1.09 -18.22
C PRO A 189 24.25 0.76 -18.34
N LEU A 190 23.39 1.52 -17.66
CA LEU A 190 21.93 1.31 -17.63
C LEU A 190 21.33 1.27 -19.04
N ALA A 191 21.78 2.15 -19.94
CA ALA A 191 21.31 2.21 -21.32
C ALA A 191 21.55 0.90 -22.08
N GLU A 192 22.74 0.30 -21.92
CA GLU A 192 23.07 -0.97 -22.59
C GLU A 192 22.27 -2.14 -22.04
N VAL A 193 22.10 -2.18 -20.71
CA VAL A 193 21.25 -3.20 -20.03
C VAL A 193 19.83 -3.09 -20.55
N ALA A 194 19.25 -1.89 -20.58
CA ALA A 194 17.89 -1.66 -21.04
C ALA A 194 17.70 -2.00 -22.52
N GLN A 195 18.66 -1.67 -23.39
CA GLN A 195 18.63 -2.02 -24.81
C GLN A 195 18.63 -3.54 -25.04
N LYS A 196 19.46 -4.29 -24.31
CA LYS A 196 19.50 -5.75 -24.39
C LYS A 196 18.19 -6.39 -23.90
N LEU A 197 17.57 -5.80 -22.88
CA LEU A 197 16.33 -6.31 -22.29
C LEU A 197 15.08 -5.98 -23.10
N ALA A 198 15.06 -4.87 -23.84
CA ALA A 198 13.86 -4.32 -24.50
C ALA A 198 13.10 -5.34 -25.38
N GLY A 199 13.82 -6.29 -25.99
CA GLY A 199 13.25 -7.36 -26.82
C GLY A 199 12.93 -8.67 -26.10
N THR A 200 13.16 -8.79 -24.77
CA THR A 200 12.98 -10.04 -24.04
C THR A 200 11.60 -10.14 -23.40
N PRO A 201 11.05 -11.36 -23.22
CA PRO A 201 9.73 -11.54 -22.56
C PRO A 201 9.71 -11.04 -21.11
N ASP A 202 10.79 -11.31 -20.35
CA ASP A 202 10.90 -10.98 -18.93
C ASP A 202 11.48 -9.60 -18.65
N ARG A 203 11.53 -8.72 -19.66
CA ARG A 203 12.19 -7.40 -19.57
C ARG A 203 11.75 -6.57 -18.37
N ALA A 204 10.45 -6.54 -18.05
CA ALA A 204 9.93 -5.74 -16.94
C ALA A 204 10.43 -6.27 -15.59
N PHE A 205 10.40 -7.58 -15.39
CA PHE A 205 10.91 -8.23 -14.18
C PHE A 205 12.41 -8.02 -14.01
N VAL A 206 13.19 -8.26 -15.06
CA VAL A 206 14.65 -8.14 -14.98
C VAL A 206 15.05 -6.68 -14.78
N MET A 207 14.43 -5.72 -15.48
CA MET A 207 14.69 -4.30 -15.29
C MET A 207 14.31 -3.86 -13.87
N GLY A 208 13.17 -4.30 -13.34
CA GLY A 208 12.79 -4.05 -11.95
C GLY A 208 13.86 -4.51 -10.97
N GLY A 209 14.40 -5.71 -11.14
CA GLY A 209 15.48 -6.24 -10.29
C GLY A 209 16.78 -5.43 -10.41
N VAL A 210 17.17 -5.03 -11.62
CA VAL A 210 18.35 -4.17 -11.87
C VAL A 210 18.22 -2.84 -11.15
N LEU A 211 17.07 -2.16 -11.29
CA LEU A 211 16.81 -0.89 -10.61
C LEU A 211 16.73 -1.05 -9.09
N CYS A 212 16.12 -2.14 -8.59
CA CYS A 212 16.10 -2.44 -7.17
C CYS A 212 17.50 -2.55 -6.55
N VAL A 213 18.44 -3.19 -7.25
CA VAL A 213 19.84 -3.27 -6.78
C VAL A 213 20.44 -1.87 -6.63
N ALA A 214 20.23 -0.99 -7.60
CA ALA A 214 20.73 0.39 -7.53
C ALA A 214 20.03 1.23 -6.44
N LEU A 215 18.70 1.11 -6.31
CA LEU A 215 17.90 1.86 -5.34
C LEU A 215 18.12 1.41 -3.89
N ALA A 216 18.59 0.19 -3.67
CA ALA A 216 18.84 -0.37 -2.35
C ALA A 216 19.93 0.39 -1.55
N ALA A 217 20.78 1.17 -2.21
CA ALA A 217 21.78 2.02 -1.55
C ALA A 217 21.16 3.20 -0.77
N GLY A 218 19.92 3.61 -1.10
CA GLY A 218 19.22 4.70 -0.44
C GLY A 218 18.64 4.32 0.92
N LYS A 219 18.95 5.11 1.96
CA LYS A 219 18.53 4.81 3.35
C LYS A 219 17.18 5.41 3.76
N GLY A 220 16.56 6.25 2.97
CA GLY A 220 15.26 6.87 3.25
C GLY A 220 14.56 7.26 1.95
N ALA A 221 13.31 7.71 2.04
CA ALA A 221 12.52 8.02 0.85
C ALA A 221 13.16 9.12 -0.01
N ARG A 222 13.67 10.18 0.61
CA ARG A 222 14.37 11.27 -0.09
C ARG A 222 15.62 10.79 -0.83
N SER A 223 16.44 9.95 -0.19
CA SER A 223 17.65 9.39 -0.83
C SER A 223 17.29 8.46 -1.99
N ARG A 224 16.26 7.62 -1.82
CA ARG A 224 15.79 6.68 -2.84
C ARG A 224 15.15 7.39 -4.02
N LEU A 225 14.41 8.49 -3.77
CA LEU A 225 13.93 9.37 -4.83
C LEU A 225 15.10 10.00 -5.59
N GLY A 226 16.15 10.47 -4.90
CA GLY A 226 17.36 11.00 -5.53
C GLY A 226 18.00 10.01 -6.49
N LEU A 227 18.21 8.76 -6.02
CA LEU A 227 18.73 7.68 -6.86
C LEU A 227 17.81 7.36 -8.05
N ALA A 228 16.49 7.40 -7.86
CA ALA A 228 15.54 7.19 -8.95
C ALA A 228 15.65 8.30 -10.02
N MET A 229 15.82 9.55 -9.58
CA MET A 229 16.03 10.67 -10.52
C MET A 229 17.38 10.56 -11.24
N ASP A 230 18.45 10.14 -10.53
CA ASP A 230 19.75 9.87 -11.18
C ASP A 230 19.62 8.82 -12.29
N LEU A 231 18.87 7.75 -12.04
CA LEU A 231 18.60 6.70 -13.03
C LEU A 231 17.72 7.18 -14.19
N ALA A 232 16.75 8.05 -13.93
CA ALA A 232 15.91 8.65 -14.97
C ALA A 232 16.72 9.59 -15.89
N ASP A 233 17.61 10.40 -15.33
CA ASP A 233 18.42 11.36 -16.07
C ASP A 233 19.46 10.68 -16.97
N ILE A 234 20.03 9.54 -16.55
CA ILE A 234 20.99 8.77 -17.38
C ILE A 234 20.31 7.81 -18.36
N ALA A 235 18.97 7.72 -18.34
CA ALA A 235 18.23 6.91 -19.29
C ALA A 235 18.41 7.44 -20.73
N PRO A 236 18.32 6.57 -21.76
CA PRO A 236 18.33 7.02 -23.16
C PRO A 236 17.31 8.13 -23.40
N LYS A 237 17.56 8.99 -24.39
CA LYS A 237 16.65 10.11 -24.68
C LYS A 237 15.27 9.68 -25.17
N ASP A 238 15.20 8.55 -25.85
CA ASP A 238 13.97 8.01 -26.44
C ASP A 238 14.04 6.49 -26.62
N GLY A 239 13.01 5.92 -27.20
CA GLY A 239 12.94 4.53 -27.61
C GLY A 239 12.50 3.54 -26.51
N PRO A 240 12.46 2.23 -26.86
CA PRO A 240 11.93 1.19 -25.98
C PRO A 240 12.74 1.01 -24.69
N ALA A 241 14.05 1.27 -24.72
CA ALA A 241 14.91 1.18 -23.55
C ALA A 241 14.57 2.27 -22.52
N ARG A 242 14.34 3.53 -22.96
CA ARG A 242 13.85 4.60 -22.07
C ARG A 242 12.51 4.24 -21.46
N ALA A 243 11.55 3.84 -22.31
CA ALA A 243 10.22 3.46 -21.83
C ALA A 243 10.28 2.36 -20.76
N LEU A 244 11.13 1.35 -20.94
CA LEU A 244 11.31 0.26 -19.99
C LEU A 244 11.83 0.75 -18.64
N ILE A 245 12.80 1.67 -18.63
CA ILE A 245 13.37 2.25 -17.42
C ILE A 245 12.32 3.12 -16.71
N LEU A 246 11.70 4.06 -17.44
CA LEU A 246 10.77 5.01 -16.83
C LEU A 246 9.52 4.32 -16.25
N VAL A 247 8.97 3.33 -16.97
CA VAL A 247 7.83 2.54 -16.45
C VAL A 247 8.18 1.81 -15.15
N ALA A 248 9.38 1.22 -15.08
CA ALA A 248 9.79 0.52 -13.85
C ALA A 248 10.05 1.49 -12.69
N LEU A 249 10.68 2.64 -12.95
CA LEU A 249 10.86 3.71 -11.96
C LEU A 249 9.53 4.30 -11.51
N GLU A 250 8.59 4.53 -12.41
CA GLU A 250 7.26 5.04 -12.07
C GLU A 250 6.51 4.12 -11.10
N GLN A 251 6.55 2.79 -11.36
CA GLN A 251 5.94 1.81 -10.46
C GLN A 251 6.53 1.86 -9.06
N PHE A 252 7.84 1.98 -8.96
CA PHE A 252 8.53 2.15 -7.69
C PHE A 252 8.13 3.47 -7.00
N LEU A 253 8.13 4.58 -7.73
CA LEU A 253 7.81 5.91 -7.20
C LEU A 253 6.37 6.03 -6.73
N CYS A 254 5.41 5.44 -7.44
CA CYS A 254 4.01 5.38 -7.01
C CYS A 254 3.88 4.73 -5.64
N GLU A 255 4.56 3.62 -5.39
CA GLU A 255 4.49 2.95 -4.09
C GLU A 255 5.31 3.66 -3.01
N LEU A 256 6.49 4.20 -3.35
CA LEU A 256 7.32 4.96 -2.42
C LEU A 256 6.58 6.18 -1.87
N LEU A 257 5.92 6.95 -2.74
CA LEU A 257 5.26 8.21 -2.38
C LEU A 257 3.81 8.03 -1.91
N ALA A 258 3.22 6.86 -2.07
CA ALA A 258 1.91 6.52 -1.48
C ALA A 258 1.97 6.51 0.05
N VAL A 259 3.14 6.25 0.64
CA VAL A 259 3.32 6.24 2.09
C VAL A 259 3.50 7.66 2.60
N ARG A 260 2.59 8.12 3.47
CA ARG A 260 2.58 9.49 3.99
C ARG A 260 3.91 9.92 4.63
N THR A 261 4.55 9.03 5.39
CA THR A 261 5.85 9.31 6.02
C THR A 261 6.96 9.50 4.99
N SER A 262 6.92 8.72 3.89
CA SER A 262 7.87 8.87 2.77
C SER A 262 7.67 10.20 2.04
N LEU A 263 6.43 10.60 1.80
CA LEU A 263 6.13 11.89 1.18
C LEU A 263 6.60 13.05 2.05
N SER A 264 6.40 12.98 3.37
CA SER A 264 6.90 13.99 4.30
C SER A 264 8.44 14.06 4.33
N ASP A 265 9.14 12.92 4.26
CA ASP A 265 10.61 12.87 4.17
C ASP A 265 11.11 13.52 2.87
N VAL A 266 10.42 13.32 1.77
CA VAL A 266 10.75 13.88 0.45
C VAL A 266 10.54 15.40 0.42
N LEU A 267 9.41 15.89 0.92
CA LEU A 267 9.06 17.32 0.90
C LEU A 267 9.77 18.13 1.99
N GLY A 268 10.12 17.50 3.10
CA GLY A 268 10.80 18.09 4.24
C GLY A 268 9.96 18.05 5.52
N PRO A 269 10.60 17.82 6.67
CA PRO A 269 9.93 17.59 7.95
C PRO A 269 9.33 18.86 8.59
N SER A 270 9.66 20.04 8.06
CA SER A 270 9.21 21.34 8.59
C SER A 270 7.88 21.83 8.02
N LEU A 271 7.30 21.12 7.07
CA LEU A 271 6.05 21.51 6.44
C LEU A 271 4.85 21.03 7.28
N ASP A 272 3.92 21.93 7.55
CA ASP A 272 2.60 21.56 8.04
C ASP A 272 1.79 20.85 6.94
N GLN A 273 0.61 20.37 7.28
CA GLN A 273 -0.23 19.62 6.35
C GLN A 273 -0.67 20.47 5.13
N GLY A 274 -0.98 21.74 5.33
CA GLY A 274 -1.36 22.66 4.25
C GLY A 274 -0.18 22.97 3.32
N ALA A 275 0.99 23.26 3.89
CA ALA A 275 2.21 23.49 3.15
C ALA A 275 2.68 22.23 2.39
N SER A 276 2.52 21.04 2.98
CA SER A 276 2.82 19.78 2.29
C SER A 276 1.92 19.57 1.08
N LEU A 277 0.62 19.83 1.21
CA LEU A 277 -0.32 19.76 0.09
C LEU A 277 0.04 20.79 -1.00
N ALA A 278 0.33 22.02 -0.62
CA ALA A 278 0.75 23.07 -1.57
C ALA A 278 2.05 22.69 -2.30
N ALA A 279 3.01 22.06 -1.61
CA ALA A 279 4.24 21.55 -2.22
C ALA A 279 3.95 20.44 -3.24
N VAL A 280 3.03 19.51 -2.94
CA VAL A 280 2.60 18.47 -3.89
C VAL A 280 1.95 19.10 -5.12
N VAL A 281 1.03 20.04 -4.94
CA VAL A 281 0.39 20.75 -6.06
C VAL A 281 1.43 21.46 -6.92
N ARG A 282 2.42 22.12 -6.32
CA ARG A 282 3.50 22.77 -7.06
C ARG A 282 4.37 21.75 -7.82
N MET A 283 4.58 20.56 -7.27
CA MET A 283 5.35 19.51 -7.91
C MET A 283 4.61 18.91 -9.13
N VAL A 284 3.30 18.73 -9.03
CA VAL A 284 2.47 18.10 -10.08
C VAL A 284 2.12 19.10 -11.19
N ALA A 285 1.88 20.36 -10.85
CA ALA A 285 1.43 21.41 -11.76
C ALA A 285 2.34 22.65 -11.70
N PRO A 286 3.66 22.53 -11.93
CA PRO A 286 4.59 23.62 -11.73
C PRO A 286 4.33 24.83 -12.63
N ARG A 287 3.92 24.62 -13.89
CA ARG A 287 3.64 25.71 -14.85
C ARG A 287 2.42 26.52 -14.45
N GLU A 288 1.39 25.87 -13.99
CA GLU A 288 0.14 26.48 -13.50
C GLU A 288 0.40 27.32 -12.27
N ILE A 289 1.20 26.81 -11.33
CA ILE A 289 1.58 27.52 -10.11
C ILE A 289 2.48 28.72 -10.42
N GLU A 290 3.48 28.59 -11.30
CA GLU A 290 4.31 29.72 -11.73
C GLU A 290 3.48 30.81 -12.42
N ALA A 291 2.51 30.44 -13.26
CA ALA A 291 1.59 31.39 -13.88
C ALA A 291 0.69 32.09 -12.84
N LEU A 292 0.26 31.36 -11.81
CA LEU A 292 -0.53 31.91 -10.71
C LEU A 292 0.28 32.91 -9.87
N ILE A 293 1.53 32.60 -9.54
CA ILE A 293 2.46 33.45 -8.80
C ILE A 293 2.80 34.71 -9.63
N ALA A 294 3.01 34.56 -10.94
CA ALA A 294 3.24 35.71 -11.83
C ALA A 294 2.06 36.68 -11.88
N ARG A 295 0.83 36.14 -11.77
CA ARG A 295 -0.40 36.96 -11.74
C ARG A 295 -0.63 37.64 -10.38
N ASP A 296 -0.35 36.95 -9.27
CA ASP A 296 -0.46 37.47 -7.92
C ASP A 296 0.70 36.94 -7.07
N PRO A 297 1.74 37.78 -6.81
CA PRO A 297 2.93 37.38 -6.05
C PRO A 297 2.65 36.92 -4.61
N ARG A 298 1.48 37.20 -4.06
CA ARG A 298 1.09 36.75 -2.70
C ARG A 298 0.99 35.22 -2.62
N PHE A 299 0.69 34.55 -3.75
CA PHE A 299 0.67 33.09 -3.81
C PHE A 299 2.04 32.45 -3.54
N ALA A 300 3.14 33.16 -3.82
CA ALA A 300 4.48 32.68 -3.49
C ALA A 300 4.67 32.41 -1.99
N LEU A 301 3.97 33.14 -1.12
CA LEU A 301 4.02 32.95 0.33
C LEU A 301 3.28 31.70 0.79
N LEU A 302 2.31 31.22 0.00
CA LEU A 302 1.49 30.04 0.29
C LEU A 302 2.03 28.76 -0.34
N MET A 303 2.91 28.90 -1.33
CA MET A 303 3.44 27.78 -2.12
C MET A 303 4.91 27.56 -1.76
N PRO A 304 5.23 26.60 -0.88
CA PRO A 304 6.61 26.33 -0.48
C PRO A 304 7.44 25.91 -1.69
N THR A 305 8.73 26.25 -1.66
CA THR A 305 9.68 25.85 -2.67
C THR A 305 9.93 24.36 -2.55
N VAL A 306 9.90 23.66 -3.68
CA VAL A 306 10.26 22.25 -3.76
C VAL A 306 11.74 22.16 -4.18
N GLU A 307 12.56 21.43 -3.40
CA GLU A 307 14.01 21.41 -3.59
C GLU A 307 14.58 19.99 -3.69
N GLY A 308 15.78 19.89 -4.25
CA GLY A 308 16.53 18.63 -4.35
C GLY A 308 15.82 17.58 -5.21
N PRO A 309 15.74 16.32 -4.78
CA PRO A 309 15.14 15.24 -5.58
C PRO A 309 13.67 15.49 -5.95
N ALA A 310 12.92 16.18 -5.11
CA ALA A 310 11.52 16.52 -5.39
C ALA A 310 11.39 17.57 -6.50
N ALA A 311 12.31 18.53 -6.60
CA ALA A 311 12.36 19.48 -7.71
C ALA A 311 12.65 18.77 -9.05
N ARG A 312 13.60 17.84 -9.06
CA ARG A 312 13.91 17.03 -10.25
C ARG A 312 12.70 16.18 -10.68
N LEU A 313 12.00 15.58 -9.72
CA LEU A 313 10.77 14.86 -10.02
C LEU A 313 9.73 15.81 -10.65
N ALA A 314 9.56 17.03 -10.14
CA ALA A 314 8.66 18.02 -10.72
C ALA A 314 9.04 18.37 -12.18
N GLU A 315 10.32 18.44 -12.52
CA GLU A 315 10.80 18.64 -13.89
C GLU A 315 10.39 17.50 -14.82
N HIS A 316 10.55 16.23 -14.39
CA HIS A 316 10.08 15.06 -15.12
C HIS A 316 8.55 15.05 -15.31
N LEU A 317 7.79 15.38 -14.26
CA LEU A 317 6.32 15.48 -14.33
C LEU A 317 5.89 16.59 -15.30
N ALA A 318 6.58 17.74 -15.30
CA ALA A 318 6.27 18.88 -16.18
C ALA A 318 6.45 18.59 -17.68
N VAL A 319 7.29 17.62 -18.04
CA VAL A 319 7.46 17.16 -19.43
C VAL A 319 6.58 15.95 -19.77
N GLY A 320 5.70 15.54 -18.84
CA GLY A 320 4.74 14.45 -19.04
C GLY A 320 5.31 13.06 -18.80
N GLU A 321 6.45 12.96 -18.14
CA GLU A 321 6.97 11.68 -17.66
C GLU A 321 6.28 11.29 -16.35
N PHE A 322 6.23 9.99 -16.05
CA PHE A 322 5.56 9.44 -14.89
C PHE A 322 4.05 9.81 -14.76
N PRO A 323 3.24 9.58 -15.83
CA PRO A 323 1.83 10.00 -15.84
C PRO A 323 0.96 9.31 -14.77
N LEU A 324 1.25 8.07 -14.41
CA LEU A 324 0.54 7.37 -13.35
C LEU A 324 0.85 7.98 -11.98
N LEU A 325 2.10 8.36 -11.76
CA LEU A 325 2.51 9.06 -10.54
C LEU A 325 1.85 10.44 -10.44
N ALA A 326 1.85 11.22 -11.53
CA ALA A 326 1.17 12.51 -11.58
C ALA A 326 -0.31 12.37 -11.17
N ASN A 327 -1.02 11.38 -11.72
CA ASN A 327 -2.42 11.10 -11.40
C ASN A 327 -2.62 10.63 -9.94
N SER A 328 -1.66 9.94 -9.36
CA SER A 328 -1.77 9.46 -7.98
C SER A 328 -1.52 10.56 -6.94
N LEU A 329 -0.79 11.60 -7.32
CA LEU A 329 -0.47 12.75 -6.46
C LEU A 329 -1.51 13.89 -6.59
N ALA A 330 -2.26 13.95 -7.70
CA ALA A 330 -3.31 14.93 -7.97
C ALA A 330 -4.60 14.61 -7.21
#